data_f2083f916b3de4332c064327b81a217c
#
_entry.id   f2083f916b3de4332c064327b81a217c
#
_cell.length_a   1.000
_cell.length_b   1.000
_cell.length_c   1.000
_cell.angle_alpha   90.00
_cell.angle_beta   90.00
_cell.angle_gamma   90.00
#
_symmetry.space_group_name_H-M   'P 1'
#
loop_
_entity.id
_entity.type
_entity.pdbx_description
1 polymer ?
#
loop_
_entity_poly.entity_id
_entity_poly.type
_entity_poly.pdbx_seq_one_letter_code
_entity_poly.pdbx_strand_id
1 'polypeptide(L)'
;MAGKEKEKDYVKVADINEIGPSHMKGVEVDGQKILIANVNGKYYAIGSICTHEGGPLADGTLHDYEVECPWHGSKFDIRTGEVTNPPADEPEPSYEIKVEGNEILIKRQDN
;
A
#
# COMPACT_ATOMS: atom_id res chain seq x y z
N MET A 1 -10.19 -0.49 27.88
CA MET A 1 -10.25 -0.62 26.92
C MET A 1 -9.26 -0.77 25.82
N ALA A 2 -8.75 -1.98 25.74
CA ALA A 2 -7.78 -2.33 24.72
C ALA A 2 -8.31 -2.10 23.32
N GLY A 3 -9.63 -2.32 23.11
CA GLY A 3 -10.22 -2.09 21.79
C GLY A 3 -10.12 -0.66 21.31
N LYS A 4 -10.31 0.29 22.22
CA LYS A 4 -10.22 1.68 21.85
C LYS A 4 -8.82 2.08 21.47
N GLU A 5 -7.82 1.51 22.15
CA GLU A 5 -6.43 1.79 21.82
C GLU A 5 -6.09 1.26 20.45
N LYS A 6 -6.60 0.08 20.10
CA LYS A 6 -6.37 -0.47 18.78
C LYS A 6 -7.01 0.38 17.70
N GLU A 7 -8.18 0.93 17.97
CA GLU A 7 -8.85 1.78 17.00
C GLU A 7 -8.09 3.07 16.78
N LYS A 8 -7.43 3.59 17.81
CA LYS A 8 -6.63 4.79 17.66
C LYS A 8 -5.40 4.57 16.78
N ASP A 9 -4.90 3.33 16.76
CA ASP A 9 -3.75 3.03 15.94
C ASP A 9 -4.08 2.93 14.47
N TYR A 10 -5.35 2.82 14.12
CA TYR A 10 -5.79 2.73 12.74
C TYR A 10 -6.43 4.02 12.30
N VAL A 11 -6.23 4.34 11.02
CA VAL A 11 -6.82 5.54 10.45
C VAL A 11 -7.53 5.16 9.15
N LYS A 12 -8.72 5.70 8.97
CA LYS A 12 -9.46 5.49 7.72
C LYS A 12 -8.77 6.21 6.58
N VAL A 13 -8.55 5.52 5.48
CA VAL A 13 -7.86 6.08 4.32
C VAL A 13 -8.72 6.07 3.07
N ALA A 14 -9.74 5.23 3.01
CA ALA A 14 -10.61 5.15 1.83
C ALA A 14 -11.84 4.32 2.14
N ASP A 15 -12.81 4.36 1.23
CA ASP A 15 -13.93 3.42 1.24
C ASP A 15 -13.66 2.30 0.26
N ILE A 16 -14.23 1.14 0.51
CA ILE A 16 -13.96 -0.03 -0.35
C ILE A 16 -14.39 0.20 -1.79
N ASN A 17 -15.40 1.05 -2.01
CA ASN A 17 -15.84 1.29 -3.39
C ASN A 17 -14.95 2.26 -4.15
N GLU A 18 -13.93 2.84 -3.50
CA GLU A 18 -12.98 3.71 -4.20
C GLU A 18 -11.89 2.91 -4.90
N ILE A 19 -11.66 1.66 -4.48
CA ILE A 19 -10.57 0.86 -5.04
C ILE A 19 -11.13 -0.48 -5.48
N GLY A 20 -11.51 -0.57 -6.74
CA GLY A 20 -12.03 -1.80 -7.30
C GLY A 20 -10.96 -2.85 -7.50
N PRO A 21 -11.36 -4.09 -7.84
CA PRO A 21 -10.40 -5.16 -8.07
C PRO A 21 -9.38 -4.77 -9.13
N SER A 22 -8.11 -5.10 -8.89
CA SER A 22 -6.99 -4.81 -9.76
C SER A 22 -6.70 -3.30 -9.89
N HIS A 23 -7.19 -2.51 -8.94
CA HIS A 23 -6.90 -1.08 -8.90
C HIS A 23 -6.04 -0.73 -7.70
N MET A 24 -5.46 0.46 -7.77
CA MET A 24 -4.57 0.97 -6.72
C MET A 24 -4.95 2.40 -6.41
N LYS A 25 -4.60 2.84 -5.19
CA LYS A 25 -4.81 4.22 -4.78
C LYS A 25 -3.66 4.64 -3.88
N GLY A 26 -3.13 5.84 -4.10
CA GLY A 26 -2.14 6.43 -3.21
C GLY A 26 -2.82 7.24 -2.14
N VAL A 27 -2.37 7.08 -0.90
CA VAL A 27 -2.87 7.86 0.23
C VAL A 27 -1.68 8.34 1.04
N GLU A 28 -1.94 9.22 1.99
CA GLU A 28 -0.88 9.72 2.87
C GLU A 28 -1.33 9.58 4.31
N VAL A 29 -0.47 9.00 5.14
CA VAL A 29 -0.74 8.80 6.56
C VAL A 29 0.47 9.30 7.33
N ASP A 30 0.26 10.32 8.19
CA ASP A 30 1.34 10.88 9.01
C ASP A 30 2.57 11.26 8.18
N GLY A 31 2.33 11.84 7.00
CA GLY A 31 3.40 12.28 6.13
C GLY A 31 4.01 11.20 5.26
N GLN A 32 3.57 9.96 5.40
CA GLN A 32 4.09 8.85 4.61
C GLN A 32 3.14 8.52 3.48
N LYS A 33 3.70 8.37 2.29
CA LYS A 33 2.92 8.03 1.11
C LYS A 33 2.80 6.53 0.98
N ILE A 34 1.57 6.06 0.91
CA ILE A 34 1.25 4.63 0.96
C ILE A 34 0.40 4.28 -0.25
N LEU A 35 0.70 3.13 -0.85
CA LEU A 35 -0.07 2.58 -1.95
C LEU A 35 -0.99 1.49 -1.41
N ILE A 36 -2.28 1.58 -1.76
CA ILE A 36 -3.25 0.55 -1.43
C ILE A 36 -3.65 -0.14 -2.72
N ALA A 37 -3.59 -1.47 -2.73
CA ALA A 37 -3.96 -2.25 -3.89
C ALA A 37 -5.03 -3.27 -3.52
N ASN A 38 -5.96 -3.47 -4.44
CA ASN A 38 -7.03 -4.44 -4.29
C ASN A 38 -6.78 -5.58 -5.27
N VAL A 39 -6.54 -6.79 -4.75
CA VAL A 39 -6.40 -7.98 -5.56
C VAL A 39 -7.49 -8.96 -5.15
N ASN A 40 -8.45 -9.16 -6.02
CA ASN A 40 -9.57 -10.09 -5.81
C ASN A 40 -10.36 -9.80 -4.52
N GLY A 41 -10.49 -8.51 -4.20
CA GLY A 41 -11.25 -8.10 -3.02
C GLY A 41 -10.45 -8.05 -1.74
N LYS A 42 -9.17 -8.36 -1.80
CA LYS A 42 -8.29 -8.30 -0.65
C LYS A 42 -7.34 -7.10 -0.80
N TYR A 43 -7.14 -6.37 0.28
CA TYR A 43 -6.38 -5.13 0.24
C TYR A 43 -5.00 -5.29 0.84
N TYR A 44 -4.03 -4.64 0.21
CA TYR A 44 -2.63 -4.67 0.63
C TYR A 44 -2.09 -3.26 0.62
N ALA A 45 -1.13 -2.97 1.50
CA ALA A 45 -0.56 -1.63 1.59
C ALA A 45 0.95 -1.70 1.72
N ILE A 46 1.65 -0.98 0.85
CA ILE A 46 3.11 -0.83 0.91
C ILE A 46 3.45 0.63 0.68
N GLY A 47 4.70 0.99 0.91
CA GLY A 47 5.15 2.33 0.60
C GLY A 47 4.93 2.66 -0.87
N SER A 48 4.60 3.91 -1.15
CA SER A 48 4.22 4.35 -2.49
C SER A 48 5.38 4.94 -3.28
N ILE A 49 6.52 5.17 -2.65
CA ILE A 49 7.67 5.78 -3.30
C ILE A 49 8.66 4.68 -3.66
N CYS A 50 8.95 4.54 -4.96
CA CYS A 50 9.90 3.53 -5.41
C CYS A 50 11.25 3.73 -4.74
N THR A 51 11.80 2.67 -4.17
CA THR A 51 13.06 2.77 -3.44
C THR A 51 14.26 3.06 -4.34
N HIS A 52 14.11 2.82 -5.64
CA HIS A 52 15.21 3.04 -6.57
C HIS A 52 15.45 4.54 -6.81
N GLU A 53 14.43 5.25 -7.32
CA GLU A 53 14.60 6.66 -7.64
C GLU A 53 13.41 7.52 -7.25
N GLY A 54 12.58 7.04 -6.37
CA GLY A 54 11.48 7.85 -5.88
C GLY A 54 10.28 7.94 -6.80
N GLY A 55 10.15 7.03 -7.75
CA GLY A 55 9.02 7.03 -8.67
C GLY A 55 7.71 6.73 -7.96
N PRO A 56 6.59 7.23 -8.51
CA PRO A 56 5.28 7.07 -7.87
C PRO A 56 4.67 5.73 -8.21
N LEU A 57 4.78 4.76 -7.29
CA LEU A 57 4.28 3.41 -7.53
C LEU A 57 2.77 3.38 -7.78
N ALA A 58 2.02 4.29 -7.15
CA ALA A 58 0.57 4.31 -7.35
C ALA A 58 0.18 4.68 -8.78
N ASP A 59 1.08 5.31 -9.53
CA ASP A 59 0.84 5.64 -10.94
C ASP A 59 1.37 4.55 -11.87
N GLY A 60 1.91 3.47 -11.32
CA GLY A 60 2.43 2.38 -12.11
C GLY A 60 1.36 1.38 -12.49
N THR A 61 1.78 0.15 -12.73
CA THR A 61 0.89 -0.91 -13.20
C THR A 61 0.86 -2.04 -12.20
N LEU A 62 -0.33 -2.54 -11.91
CA LEU A 62 -0.52 -3.67 -11.02
C LEU A 62 -0.68 -4.93 -11.86
N HIS A 63 0.19 -5.93 -11.61
CA HIS A 63 0.16 -7.22 -12.26
C HIS A 63 -0.02 -8.28 -11.18
N ASP A 64 -1.26 -8.71 -10.93
CA ASP A 64 -1.57 -9.66 -9.86
C ASP A 64 -1.07 -9.10 -8.52
N TYR A 65 -0.01 -9.65 -7.96
CA TYR A 65 0.53 -9.21 -6.66
C TYR A 65 1.77 -8.35 -6.79
N GLU A 66 2.10 -7.91 -8.00
CA GLU A 66 3.28 -7.08 -8.22
C GLU A 66 2.88 -5.72 -8.76
N VAL A 67 3.48 -4.67 -8.19
CA VAL A 67 3.32 -3.33 -8.72
C VAL A 67 4.61 -2.94 -9.42
N GLU A 68 4.46 -2.40 -10.62
CA GLU A 68 5.59 -1.98 -11.45
C GLU A 68 5.74 -0.47 -11.42
N CYS A 69 6.94 0.00 -11.06
CA CYS A 69 7.25 1.41 -11.06
C CYS A 69 7.24 1.96 -12.49
N PRO A 70 6.56 3.09 -12.73
CA PRO A 70 6.47 3.62 -14.09
C PRO A 70 7.76 4.21 -14.63
N TRP A 71 8.76 4.45 -13.76
CA TRP A 71 9.97 5.11 -14.21
C TRP A 71 11.00 4.15 -14.80
N HIS A 72 11.30 3.03 -14.11
CA HIS A 72 12.37 2.15 -14.55
C HIS A 72 12.00 0.67 -14.50
N GLY A 73 10.74 0.37 -14.24
CA GLY A 73 10.27 -1.01 -14.30
C GLY A 73 10.56 -1.86 -13.08
N SER A 74 11.02 -1.26 -11.98
CA SER A 74 11.18 -2.01 -10.73
C SER A 74 9.83 -2.57 -10.31
N LYS A 75 9.83 -3.80 -9.78
CA LYS A 75 8.59 -4.42 -9.31
C LYS A 75 8.71 -4.81 -7.86
N PHE A 76 7.60 -4.70 -7.16
CA PHE A 76 7.51 -5.01 -5.74
C PHE A 76 6.30 -5.88 -5.48
N ASP A 77 6.44 -6.83 -4.56
CA ASP A 77 5.31 -7.65 -4.13
C ASP A 77 4.46 -6.83 -3.16
N ILE A 78 3.20 -6.60 -3.49
CA ILE A 78 2.34 -5.74 -2.66
C ILE A 78 1.98 -6.38 -1.33
N ARG A 79 2.19 -7.69 -1.17
CA ARG A 79 1.89 -8.40 0.07
C ARG A 79 2.99 -8.20 1.11
N THR A 80 4.22 -7.99 0.67
CA THR A 80 5.37 -7.95 1.58
C THR A 80 6.23 -6.71 1.40
N GLY A 81 6.19 -6.07 0.23
CA GLY A 81 7.06 -4.97 -0.10
C GLY A 81 8.38 -5.40 -0.72
N GLU A 82 8.61 -6.70 -0.87
CA GLU A 82 9.87 -7.19 -1.39
C GLU A 82 10.05 -6.87 -2.86
N VAL A 83 11.30 -6.59 -3.25
CA VAL A 83 11.64 -6.36 -4.65
C VAL A 83 11.52 -7.68 -5.41
N THR A 84 10.77 -7.66 -6.52
CA THR A 84 10.66 -8.83 -7.39
C THR A 84 11.31 -8.60 -8.75
N ASN A 85 11.68 -7.37 -9.06
CA ASN A 85 12.36 -7.06 -10.31
C ASN A 85 13.25 -5.83 -10.15
N PRO A 86 14.52 -5.89 -10.62
CA PRO A 86 15.39 -4.71 -10.55
C PRO A 86 14.85 -3.60 -11.47
N PRO A 87 15.39 -2.37 -11.38
CA PRO A 87 16.64 -2.00 -10.73
C PRO A 87 16.57 -1.73 -9.24
N ALA A 88 15.38 -1.65 -8.62
CA ALA A 88 15.32 -1.47 -7.18
C ALA A 88 15.97 -2.66 -6.48
N ASP A 89 16.66 -2.38 -5.36
CA ASP A 89 17.28 -3.44 -4.57
C ASP A 89 16.92 -3.34 -3.10
N GLU A 90 16.03 -2.41 -2.73
CA GLU A 90 15.57 -2.28 -1.35
C GLU A 90 14.07 -2.46 -1.30
N PRO A 91 13.56 -3.17 -0.30
CA PRO A 91 12.12 -3.39 -0.21
C PRO A 91 11.37 -2.12 0.19
N GLU A 92 10.08 -2.13 -0.10
CA GLU A 92 9.17 -1.12 0.41
C GLU A 92 8.68 -1.56 1.79
N PRO A 93 8.39 -0.61 2.68
CA PRO A 93 7.73 -0.99 3.93
C PRO A 93 6.33 -1.49 3.62
N SER A 94 5.88 -2.47 4.40
CA SER A 94 4.50 -2.94 4.31
C SER A 94 3.72 -2.44 5.52
N TYR A 95 2.43 -2.24 5.34
CA TYR A 95 1.58 -1.68 6.39
C TYR A 95 0.41 -2.61 6.66
N GLU A 96 0.03 -2.68 7.92
CA GLU A 96 -1.11 -3.48 8.32
C GLU A 96 -2.39 -2.77 7.88
N ILE A 97 -3.29 -3.50 7.22
CA ILE A 97 -4.50 -2.92 6.64
C ILE A 97 -5.68 -3.82 6.99
N LYS A 98 -6.83 -3.21 7.23
CA LYS A 98 -8.04 -3.98 7.49
C LYS A 98 -9.25 -3.24 6.95
N VAL A 99 -10.35 -3.96 6.82
CA VAL A 99 -11.62 -3.41 6.39
C VAL A 99 -12.63 -3.58 7.50
N GLU A 100 -13.32 -2.48 7.83
CA GLU A 100 -14.42 -2.52 8.79
C GLU A 100 -15.64 -1.91 8.12
N GLY A 101 -16.69 -2.72 7.94
CA GLY A 101 -17.85 -2.26 7.18
C GLY A 101 -17.40 -1.93 5.76
N ASN A 102 -17.56 -0.67 5.37
CA ASN A 102 -17.13 -0.22 4.06
C ASN A 102 -15.85 0.60 4.09
N GLU A 103 -15.17 0.63 5.24
CA GLU A 103 -14.01 1.49 5.42
C GLU A 103 -12.72 0.72 5.39
N ILE A 104 -11.74 1.27 4.69
CA ILE A 104 -10.38 0.72 4.64
C ILE A 104 -9.54 1.50 5.64
N LEU A 105 -8.87 0.76 6.54
CA LEU A 105 -8.09 1.35 7.63
C LEU A 105 -6.65 0.85 7.56
N ILE A 106 -5.72 1.75 7.83
CA ILE A 106 -4.31 1.41 7.88
C ILE A 106 -3.79 1.70 9.28
N LYS A 107 -2.96 0.78 9.79
CA LYS A 107 -2.35 0.96 11.09
C LYS A 107 -1.20 1.94 10.99
N ARG A 108 -1.19 2.92 11.89
CA ARG A 108 -0.11 3.90 11.94
C ARG A 108 1.18 3.24 12.37
N GLN A 109 2.27 3.73 11.81
CA GLN A 109 3.60 3.26 12.21
C GLN A 109 4.05 4.06 13.44
N ASP A 110 4.47 3.33 14.46
CA ASP A 110 5.04 3.94 15.65
C ASP A 110 6.53 4.20 15.44
N ASN A 111 6.97 5.31 15.97
CA ASN A 111 8.41 5.63 15.91
C ASN A 111 9.03 5.50 17.27
#